data_f11ac144b1975b50be3114b15a5ba9da
#
_entry.id   f11ac144b1975b50be3114b15a5ba9da
#
_cell.length_a   1.000
_cell.length_b   1.000
_cell.length_c   1.000
_cell.angle_alpha   90.00
_cell.angle_beta   90.00
_cell.angle_gamma   90.00
#
_symmetry.space_group_name_H-M   'P 1'
#
loop_
_entity.id
_entity.type
_entity.pdbx_description
1 polymer ?
#
loop_
_entity_poly.entity_id
_entity_poly.type
_entity_poly.pdbx_seq_one_letter_code
_entity_poly.pdbx_strand_id
1 'polypeptide(L)'
;DHAVPRIAELEDMPTGEVGEILVQGPNVSRSYYRLPEQTAAHKVYESDDTDGPFYHRIGDLGYVDDQQRLWFCGRKAHRVETSDGVLLTVCCEAIINQHPYIYRSALIGLGDRPNQRPLFVVEPEAGHYPESAAAREKLAGELLAAAAANPVSRPVRTILFRRALPVDIRHNAKIFREQLRPWAEQNLSEAIDA
;
A
#
# COMPACT_ATOMS: atom_id res chain seq x y z
N ASP A 1 -13.88 7.17 -3.27
CA ASP A 1 -13.23 7.64 -4.50
C ASP A 1 -14.33 8.07 -5.48
N HIS A 2 -14.36 9.36 -5.79
CA HIS A 2 -15.30 9.95 -6.75
C HIS A 2 -14.52 10.56 -7.92
N ALA A 3 -15.21 10.74 -9.05
CA ALA A 3 -14.63 11.43 -10.19
C ALA A 3 -14.40 12.90 -9.84
N VAL A 4 -13.25 13.43 -10.24
CA VAL A 4 -12.89 14.85 -10.12
C VAL A 4 -12.61 15.33 -11.54
N PRO A 5 -13.57 16.02 -12.17
CA PRO A 5 -13.46 16.35 -13.60
C PRO A 5 -12.45 17.46 -13.88
N ARG A 6 -12.13 18.33 -12.91
CA ARG A 6 -11.29 19.50 -13.10
C ARG A 6 -10.12 19.56 -12.14
N ILE A 7 -8.97 19.97 -12.65
CA ILE A 7 -7.77 20.20 -11.81
C ILE A 7 -8.00 21.27 -10.76
N ALA A 8 -8.80 22.29 -11.08
CA ALA A 8 -9.14 23.38 -10.15
C ALA A 8 -9.97 22.92 -8.92
N GLU A 9 -10.52 21.72 -8.95
CA GLU A 9 -11.23 21.11 -7.81
C GLU A 9 -10.28 20.33 -6.87
N LEU A 10 -9.00 20.25 -7.23
CA LEU A 10 -7.96 19.60 -6.42
C LEU A 10 -7.08 20.66 -5.77
N GLU A 11 -6.54 20.29 -4.62
CA GLU A 11 -5.53 21.07 -3.92
C GLU A 11 -4.17 20.41 -4.10
N ASP A 12 -3.15 21.23 -4.41
CA ASP A 12 -1.77 20.77 -4.40
C ASP A 12 -1.35 20.47 -2.97
N MET A 13 -0.76 19.30 -2.77
CA MET A 13 -0.27 18.91 -1.45
C MET A 13 1.00 19.67 -1.09
N PRO A 14 1.10 20.22 0.14
CA PRO A 14 2.34 20.80 0.63
C PRO A 14 3.51 19.80 0.59
N THR A 15 4.72 20.34 0.48
CA THR A 15 5.96 19.54 0.57
C THR A 15 5.97 18.69 1.84
N GLY A 16 6.24 17.40 1.69
CA GLY A 16 6.25 16.40 2.78
C GLY A 16 4.88 15.79 3.08
N GLU A 17 3.80 16.29 2.51
CA GLU A 17 2.46 15.74 2.71
C GLU A 17 2.09 14.74 1.59
N VAL A 18 1.43 13.66 1.99
CA VAL A 18 1.07 12.57 1.05
C VAL A 18 -0.21 12.92 0.30
N GLY A 19 -0.12 12.88 -1.02
CA GLY A 19 -1.24 13.06 -1.94
C GLY A 19 -1.35 11.95 -2.97
N GLU A 20 -2.41 12.02 -3.79
CA GLU A 20 -2.55 11.16 -4.97
C GLU A 20 -1.69 11.70 -6.11
N ILE A 21 -0.90 10.82 -6.74
CA ILE A 21 -0.01 11.19 -7.83
C ILE A 21 -0.83 11.30 -9.12
N LEU A 22 -0.76 12.48 -9.74
CA LEU A 22 -1.31 12.75 -11.06
C LEU A 22 -0.16 12.85 -12.07
N VAL A 23 -0.36 12.29 -13.26
CA VAL A 23 0.64 12.33 -14.33
C VAL A 23 0.07 12.94 -15.59
N GLN A 24 0.88 13.76 -16.26
CA GLN A 24 0.60 14.35 -17.56
C GLN A 24 1.76 14.07 -18.52
N GLY A 25 1.47 13.82 -19.77
CA GLY A 25 2.53 13.61 -20.76
C GLY A 25 2.03 12.89 -22.01
N PRO A 26 2.85 12.85 -23.07
CA PRO A 26 2.48 12.27 -24.36
C PRO A 26 2.28 10.74 -24.33
N ASN A 27 2.78 10.08 -23.31
CA ASN A 27 2.64 8.63 -23.08
C ASN A 27 1.37 8.27 -22.30
N VAL A 28 0.58 9.26 -21.87
CA VAL A 28 -0.63 9.03 -21.10
C VAL A 28 -1.83 8.88 -22.04
N SER A 29 -2.53 7.74 -21.95
CA SER A 29 -3.75 7.49 -22.77
C SER A 29 -4.89 8.41 -22.36
N ARG A 30 -5.65 8.94 -23.33
CA ARG A 30 -6.82 9.80 -23.07
C ARG A 30 -8.01 9.07 -22.45
N SER A 31 -8.21 7.81 -22.79
CA SER A 31 -9.38 7.06 -22.35
C SER A 31 -9.09 5.59 -22.18
N TYR A 32 -9.92 4.92 -21.41
CA TYR A 32 -10.01 3.47 -21.35
C TYR A 32 -10.97 2.98 -22.42
N TYR A 33 -10.55 1.99 -23.20
CA TYR A 33 -11.35 1.47 -24.30
C TYR A 33 -12.68 0.88 -23.81
N ARG A 34 -13.79 1.44 -24.28
CA ARG A 34 -15.16 1.05 -23.91
C ARG A 34 -15.48 1.09 -22.41
N LEU A 35 -14.75 1.91 -21.63
CA LEU A 35 -14.94 2.07 -20.19
C LEU A 35 -15.10 3.56 -19.85
N PRO A 36 -16.23 4.20 -20.19
CA PRO A 36 -16.43 5.64 -19.99
C PRO A 36 -16.40 6.02 -18.49
N GLU A 37 -16.98 5.20 -17.62
CA GLU A 37 -16.96 5.45 -16.17
C GLU A 37 -15.55 5.43 -15.60
N GLN A 38 -14.72 4.47 -16.02
CA GLN A 38 -13.31 4.41 -15.63
C GLN A 38 -12.53 5.61 -16.16
N THR A 39 -12.84 6.04 -17.38
CA THR A 39 -12.26 7.25 -17.97
C THR A 39 -12.61 8.47 -17.12
N ALA A 40 -13.88 8.66 -16.79
CA ALA A 40 -14.33 9.78 -15.95
C ALA A 40 -13.71 9.76 -14.53
N ALA A 41 -13.53 8.58 -13.96
CA ALA A 41 -12.93 8.43 -12.61
C ALA A 41 -11.43 8.76 -12.56
N HIS A 42 -10.73 8.58 -13.69
CA HIS A 42 -9.26 8.66 -13.70
C HIS A 42 -8.68 9.78 -14.55
N LYS A 43 -9.51 10.56 -15.25
CA LYS A 43 -9.05 11.70 -16.06
C LYS A 43 -9.53 13.01 -15.44
N VAL A 44 -8.60 13.92 -15.26
CA VAL A 44 -8.82 15.24 -14.67
C VAL A 44 -8.37 16.27 -15.71
N TYR A 45 -9.27 17.15 -16.13
CA TYR A 45 -9.02 18.09 -17.21
C TYR A 45 -8.66 19.48 -16.67
N GLU A 46 -7.87 20.24 -17.41
CA GLU A 46 -7.54 21.63 -17.05
C GLU A 46 -8.72 22.58 -17.30
N SER A 47 -9.57 22.27 -18.29
CA SER A 47 -10.74 23.09 -18.66
C SER A 47 -11.94 22.21 -19.05
N ASP A 48 -13.03 22.83 -19.52
CA ASP A 48 -14.20 22.15 -20.06
C ASP A 48 -13.94 21.43 -21.39
N ASP A 49 -12.84 21.78 -22.04
CA ASP A 49 -12.39 21.10 -23.26
C ASP A 49 -11.74 19.76 -22.92
N THR A 50 -12.49 18.68 -23.14
CA THR A 50 -12.01 17.30 -22.92
C THR A 50 -10.99 16.83 -23.96
N ASP A 51 -10.79 17.58 -25.05
CA ASP A 51 -9.72 17.36 -26.03
C ASP A 51 -8.43 18.09 -25.66
N GLY A 52 -8.50 19.02 -24.71
CA GLY A 52 -7.40 19.78 -24.16
C GLY A 52 -6.46 18.98 -23.26
N PRO A 53 -5.58 19.70 -22.53
CA PRO A 53 -4.67 19.10 -21.55
C PRO A 53 -5.40 18.39 -20.40
N PHE A 54 -4.86 17.27 -19.98
CA PHE A 54 -5.44 16.47 -18.89
C PHE A 54 -4.37 15.76 -18.09
N TYR A 55 -4.71 15.42 -16.85
CA TYR A 55 -3.93 14.58 -15.95
C TYR A 55 -4.57 13.21 -15.80
N HIS A 56 -3.75 12.21 -15.55
CA HIS A 56 -4.19 10.87 -15.23
C HIS A 56 -3.93 10.54 -13.76
N ARG A 57 -4.99 10.15 -13.05
CA ARG A 57 -4.93 9.59 -11.69
C ARG A 57 -4.49 8.15 -11.81
N ILE A 58 -3.24 7.86 -11.48
CA ILE A 58 -2.66 6.51 -11.60
C ILE A 58 -3.03 5.61 -10.40
N GLY A 59 -3.66 6.20 -9.37
CA GLY A 59 -4.05 5.49 -8.16
C GLY A 59 -2.88 5.19 -7.22
N ASP A 60 -1.80 5.94 -7.36
CA ASP A 60 -0.62 5.87 -6.50
C ASP A 60 -0.62 7.04 -5.51
N LEU A 61 -0.10 6.79 -4.29
CA LEU A 61 0.12 7.81 -3.27
C LEU A 61 1.62 8.09 -3.15
N GLY A 62 1.94 9.35 -2.90
CA GLY A 62 3.32 9.78 -2.70
C GLY A 62 3.41 11.18 -2.14
N TYR A 63 4.61 11.62 -1.82
CA TYR A 63 4.91 12.99 -1.42
C TYR A 63 6.17 13.51 -2.10
N VAL A 64 6.29 14.81 -2.21
CA VAL A 64 7.50 15.49 -2.70
C VAL A 64 8.26 16.04 -1.51
N ASP A 65 9.56 15.74 -1.41
CA ASP A 65 10.41 16.24 -0.34
C ASP A 65 11.00 17.65 -0.66
N ASP A 66 11.72 18.23 0.30
CA ASP A 66 12.37 19.54 0.16
C ASP A 66 13.40 19.63 -0.98
N GLN A 67 13.86 18.48 -1.48
CA GLN A 67 14.78 18.38 -2.62
C GLN A 67 14.04 18.11 -3.94
N GLN A 68 12.71 18.25 -3.96
CA GLN A 68 11.86 18.00 -5.12
C GLN A 68 11.91 16.54 -5.62
N ARG A 69 12.18 15.58 -4.73
CA ARG A 69 12.14 14.16 -5.05
C ARG A 69 10.76 13.59 -4.71
N LEU A 70 10.20 12.84 -5.64
CA LEU A 70 8.93 12.13 -5.43
C LEU A 70 9.19 10.80 -4.72
N TRP A 71 8.54 10.61 -3.58
CA TRP A 71 8.56 9.37 -2.79
C TRP A 71 7.25 8.63 -2.93
N PHE A 72 7.32 7.41 -3.46
CA PHE A 72 6.17 6.54 -3.61
C PHE A 72 5.80 5.87 -2.28
N CYS A 73 4.52 5.98 -1.89
CA CYS A 73 4.01 5.46 -0.61
C CYS A 73 3.10 4.23 -0.76
N GLY A 74 2.76 3.85 -1.99
CA GLY A 74 1.93 2.69 -2.28
C GLY A 74 0.66 3.03 -3.06
N ARG A 75 -0.12 2.01 -3.38
CA ARG A 75 -1.39 2.17 -4.07
C ARG A 75 -2.46 2.74 -3.13
N LYS A 76 -3.23 3.72 -3.60
CA LYS A 76 -4.38 4.29 -2.89
C LYS A 76 -5.39 3.22 -2.47
N ALA A 77 -5.63 2.24 -3.34
CA ALA A 77 -6.53 1.12 -3.06
C ALA A 77 -6.04 0.19 -1.95
N HIS A 78 -4.74 0.14 -1.71
CA HIS A 78 -4.11 -0.77 -0.74
C HIS A 78 -3.85 -0.15 0.63
N ARG A 79 -4.07 1.17 0.81
CA ARG A 79 -3.93 1.81 2.12
C ARG A 79 -4.82 1.13 3.15
N VAL A 80 -4.36 1.07 4.37
CA VAL A 80 -5.13 0.53 5.50
C VAL A 80 -5.64 1.69 6.33
N GLU A 81 -6.96 1.76 6.50
CA GLU A 81 -7.64 2.82 7.23
C GLU A 81 -8.02 2.29 8.62
N THR A 82 -7.41 2.86 9.65
CA THR A 82 -7.64 2.50 11.04
C THR A 82 -8.33 3.65 11.79
N SER A 83 -8.80 3.41 13.01
CA SER A 83 -9.32 4.47 13.90
C SER A 83 -8.28 5.57 14.19
N ASP A 84 -6.99 5.25 14.11
CA ASP A 84 -5.88 6.14 14.46
C ASP A 84 -5.27 6.84 13.24
N GLY A 85 -5.78 6.55 12.03
CA GLY A 85 -5.33 7.14 10.79
C GLY A 85 -5.07 6.13 9.66
N VAL A 86 -4.41 6.62 8.63
CA VAL A 86 -4.14 5.85 7.41
C VAL A 86 -2.71 5.32 7.42
N LEU A 87 -2.56 4.02 7.18
CA LEU A 87 -1.27 3.37 7.01
C LEU A 87 -1.00 3.13 5.52
N LEU A 88 0.19 3.52 5.07
CA LEU A 88 0.64 3.41 3.70
C LEU A 88 1.52 2.18 3.54
N THR A 89 1.15 1.31 2.61
CA THR A 89 1.73 -0.03 2.50
C THR A 89 3.24 -0.01 2.33
N VAL A 90 3.76 0.76 1.37
CA VAL A 90 5.19 0.78 1.07
C VAL A 90 6.00 1.34 2.24
N CYS A 91 5.50 2.38 2.91
CA CYS A 91 6.18 2.99 4.05
C CYS A 91 6.31 2.01 5.23
N CYS A 92 5.22 1.28 5.55
CA CYS A 92 5.22 0.31 6.64
C CYS A 92 6.06 -0.95 6.30
N GLU A 93 5.90 -1.47 5.09
CA GLU A 93 6.60 -2.67 4.62
C GLU A 93 8.11 -2.48 4.53
N ALA A 94 8.55 -1.26 4.18
CA ALA A 94 9.98 -0.92 4.12
C ALA A 94 10.68 -1.13 5.48
N ILE A 95 9.97 -0.95 6.60
CA ILE A 95 10.53 -1.18 7.94
C ILE A 95 10.77 -2.68 8.18
N ILE A 96 9.77 -3.50 7.87
CA ILE A 96 9.83 -4.95 8.05
C ILE A 96 10.85 -5.60 7.12
N ASN A 97 10.91 -5.13 5.87
CA ASN A 97 11.79 -5.66 4.84
C ASN A 97 13.29 -5.33 5.05
N GLN A 98 13.63 -4.49 6.05
CA GLN A 98 15.04 -4.27 6.46
C GLN A 98 15.62 -5.44 7.26
N HIS A 99 14.77 -6.31 7.80
CA HIS A 99 15.25 -7.45 8.57
C HIS A 99 15.91 -8.49 7.67
N PRO A 100 17.14 -8.99 7.97
CA PRO A 100 17.92 -9.84 7.07
C PRO A 100 17.28 -11.19 6.72
N TYR A 101 16.33 -11.66 7.54
CA TYR A 101 15.62 -12.91 7.29
C TYR A 101 14.29 -12.73 6.57
N ILE A 102 13.95 -11.52 6.14
CA ILE A 102 12.68 -11.23 5.47
C ILE A 102 12.92 -10.95 4.00
N TYR A 103 12.32 -11.76 3.15
CA TYR A 103 12.33 -11.55 1.70
C TYR A 103 11.38 -10.41 1.30
N ARG A 104 10.17 -10.43 1.85
CA ARG A 104 9.16 -9.37 1.64
C ARG A 104 8.03 -9.47 2.65
N SER A 105 7.29 -8.37 2.79
CA SER A 105 6.09 -8.30 3.61
C SER A 105 4.94 -7.63 2.88
N ALA A 106 3.73 -7.82 3.37
CA ALA A 106 2.54 -7.14 2.91
C ALA A 106 1.74 -6.63 4.11
N LEU A 107 1.49 -5.33 4.15
CA LEU A 107 0.52 -4.74 5.08
C LEU A 107 -0.88 -4.96 4.52
N ILE A 108 -1.77 -5.52 5.32
CA ILE A 108 -3.19 -5.65 5.00
C ILE A 108 -4.07 -5.17 6.16
N GLY A 109 -5.29 -4.77 5.84
CA GLY A 109 -6.31 -4.40 6.83
C GLY A 109 -7.43 -5.44 6.85
N LEU A 110 -7.74 -5.96 8.02
CA LEU A 110 -8.90 -6.82 8.26
C LEU A 110 -10.10 -6.00 8.71
N GLY A 111 -11.29 -6.42 8.35
CA GLY A 111 -12.52 -5.67 8.61
C GLY A 111 -12.78 -4.55 7.61
N ASP A 112 -13.77 -3.71 7.90
CA ASP A 112 -14.21 -2.67 6.98
C ASP A 112 -13.57 -1.32 7.26
N ARG A 113 -13.36 -0.55 6.21
CA ARG A 113 -12.93 0.85 6.32
C ARG A 113 -14.02 1.69 6.98
N PRO A 114 -13.67 2.69 7.78
CA PRO A 114 -12.31 3.16 8.09
C PRO A 114 -11.69 2.52 9.34
N ASN A 115 -12.22 1.44 9.89
CA ASN A 115 -11.79 0.84 11.16
C ASN A 115 -11.12 -0.53 10.97
N GLN A 116 -10.20 -0.63 10.04
CA GLN A 116 -9.49 -1.88 9.77
C GLN A 116 -8.47 -2.20 10.89
N ARG A 117 -8.32 -3.48 11.23
CA ARG A 117 -7.20 -3.98 12.03
C ARG A 117 -6.00 -4.22 11.12
N PRO A 118 -4.90 -3.48 11.27
CA PRO A 118 -3.71 -3.66 10.45
C PRO A 118 -2.90 -4.88 10.90
N LEU A 119 -2.36 -5.65 9.94
CA LEU A 119 -1.38 -6.70 10.21
C LEU A 119 -0.39 -6.85 9.05
N PHE A 120 0.79 -7.40 9.37
CA PHE A 120 1.74 -7.82 8.35
C PHE A 120 1.60 -9.30 8.04
N VAL A 121 1.55 -9.64 6.74
CA VAL A 121 1.83 -10.98 6.26
C VAL A 121 3.26 -11.00 5.76
N VAL A 122 4.09 -11.85 6.37
CA VAL A 122 5.54 -11.84 6.17
C VAL A 122 5.99 -13.12 5.47
N GLU A 123 6.75 -12.97 4.40
CA GLU A 123 7.46 -14.04 3.71
C GLU A 123 8.94 -13.99 4.11
N PRO A 124 9.43 -14.94 4.89
CA PRO A 124 10.84 -15.04 5.20
C PRO A 124 11.71 -15.43 4.01
N GLU A 125 12.99 -15.10 4.06
CA GLU A 125 13.98 -15.57 3.10
C GLU A 125 14.06 -17.10 3.06
N ALA A 126 14.51 -17.64 1.95
CA ALA A 126 14.68 -19.08 1.76
C ALA A 126 15.58 -19.67 2.87
N GLY A 127 15.10 -20.70 3.55
CA GLY A 127 15.79 -21.34 4.67
C GLY A 127 15.62 -20.65 6.03
N HIS A 128 14.86 -19.52 6.11
CA HIS A 128 14.62 -18.79 7.34
C HIS A 128 13.16 -18.82 7.81
N TYR A 129 12.33 -19.69 7.22
CA TYR A 129 10.96 -19.84 7.69
C TYR A 129 10.94 -20.37 9.13
N PRO A 130 10.25 -19.72 10.08
CA PRO A 130 10.24 -20.13 11.49
C PRO A 130 9.32 -21.35 11.68
N GLU A 131 9.89 -22.55 11.74
CA GLU A 131 9.15 -23.81 11.79
C GLU A 131 8.50 -24.10 13.16
N SER A 132 9.11 -23.66 14.25
CA SER A 132 8.58 -23.88 15.60
C SER A 132 7.84 -22.65 16.12
N ALA A 133 6.94 -22.85 17.10
CA ALA A 133 6.25 -21.76 17.79
C ALA A 133 7.25 -20.76 18.41
N ALA A 134 8.27 -21.25 19.10
CA ALA A 134 9.29 -20.38 19.70
C ALA A 134 10.08 -19.56 18.66
N ALA A 135 10.37 -20.15 17.48
CA ALA A 135 11.03 -19.42 16.39
C ALA A 135 10.11 -18.34 15.79
N ARG A 136 8.81 -18.64 15.66
CA ARG A 136 7.80 -17.67 15.19
C ARG A 136 7.66 -16.51 16.17
N GLU A 137 7.51 -16.78 17.46
CA GLU A 137 7.42 -15.76 18.51
C GLU A 137 8.67 -14.87 18.54
N LYS A 138 9.85 -15.47 18.47
CA LYS A 138 11.11 -14.72 18.45
C LYS A 138 11.19 -13.77 17.26
N LEU A 139 11.01 -14.29 16.03
CA LEU A 139 11.11 -13.48 14.81
C LEU A 139 10.01 -12.42 14.77
N ALA A 140 8.77 -12.77 15.15
CA ALA A 140 7.68 -11.80 15.23
C ALA A 140 7.98 -10.70 16.24
N GLY A 141 8.53 -11.03 17.41
CA GLY A 141 8.93 -10.04 18.41
C GLY A 141 9.97 -9.05 17.90
N GLU A 142 10.97 -9.52 17.14
CA GLU A 142 11.98 -8.66 16.51
C GLU A 142 11.35 -7.70 15.49
N LEU A 143 10.46 -8.21 14.64
CA LEU A 143 9.77 -7.42 13.62
C LEU A 143 8.77 -6.42 14.24
N LEU A 144 8.00 -6.83 15.24
CA LEU A 144 7.05 -5.98 15.93
C LEU A 144 7.75 -4.88 16.73
N ALA A 145 8.92 -5.19 17.32
CA ALA A 145 9.75 -4.17 17.97
C ALA A 145 10.24 -3.12 16.95
N ALA A 146 10.68 -3.54 15.77
CA ALA A 146 11.06 -2.63 14.68
C ALA A 146 9.87 -1.78 14.21
N ALA A 147 8.69 -2.39 14.04
CA ALA A 147 7.47 -1.68 13.69
C ALA A 147 7.07 -0.65 14.74
N ALA A 148 7.13 -1.01 16.02
CA ALA A 148 6.77 -0.14 17.15
C ALA A 148 7.71 1.07 17.31
N ALA A 149 8.97 0.90 16.95
CA ALA A 149 9.98 1.96 17.00
C ALA A 149 9.77 3.05 15.93
N ASN A 150 9.01 2.75 14.85
CA ASN A 150 8.81 3.67 13.75
C ASN A 150 7.36 4.23 13.74
N PRO A 151 7.18 5.56 13.73
CA PRO A 151 5.83 6.17 13.77
C PRO A 151 4.89 5.69 12.66
N VAL A 152 5.40 5.39 11.44
CA VAL A 152 4.56 5.00 10.29
C VAL A 152 4.02 3.58 10.39
N SER A 153 4.66 2.69 11.17
CA SER A 153 4.25 1.29 11.33
C SER A 153 3.81 0.92 12.75
N ARG A 154 3.98 1.82 13.71
CA ARG A 154 3.65 1.62 15.13
C ARG A 154 2.25 1.05 15.40
N PRO A 155 1.19 1.42 14.65
CA PRO A 155 -0.14 0.86 14.88
C PRO A 155 -0.26 -0.64 14.53
N VAL A 156 0.70 -1.20 13.78
CA VAL A 156 0.65 -2.62 13.38
C VAL A 156 1.22 -3.47 14.50
N ARG A 157 0.36 -4.30 15.09
CA ARG A 157 0.66 -5.13 16.26
C ARG A 157 0.57 -6.62 16.01
N THR A 158 0.32 -7.04 14.78
CA THR A 158 0.02 -8.42 14.43
C THR A 158 0.87 -8.86 13.25
N ILE A 159 1.44 -10.06 13.32
CA ILE A 159 2.18 -10.71 12.25
C ILE A 159 1.63 -12.11 11.97
N LEU A 160 1.53 -12.43 10.69
CA LEU A 160 1.34 -13.77 10.16
C LEU A 160 2.51 -14.14 9.26
N PHE A 161 3.05 -15.35 9.40
CA PHE A 161 4.07 -15.87 8.50
C PHE A 161 3.45 -16.71 7.38
N ARG A 162 3.93 -16.49 6.16
CA ARG A 162 3.56 -17.27 4.99
C ARG A 162 4.80 -17.66 4.20
N ARG A 163 4.86 -18.91 3.71
CA ARG A 163 6.03 -19.40 2.97
C ARG A 163 6.27 -18.68 1.65
N ALA A 164 5.20 -18.23 1.00
CA ALA A 164 5.27 -17.42 -0.22
C ALA A 164 4.05 -16.51 -0.32
N LEU A 165 4.26 -15.22 -0.58
CA LEU A 165 3.18 -14.29 -0.88
C LEU A 165 2.67 -14.51 -2.32
N PRO A 166 1.36 -14.37 -2.57
CA PRO A 166 0.82 -14.44 -3.92
C PRO A 166 1.27 -13.22 -4.72
N VAL A 167 1.96 -13.46 -5.82
CA VAL A 167 2.48 -12.39 -6.69
C VAL A 167 2.14 -12.64 -8.14
N ASP A 168 2.07 -11.58 -8.92
CA ASP A 168 1.97 -11.69 -10.37
C ASP A 168 3.28 -12.29 -10.92
N ILE A 169 3.17 -13.47 -11.52
CA ILE A 169 4.35 -14.17 -12.10
C ILE A 169 5.02 -13.40 -13.23
N ARG A 170 4.29 -12.49 -13.88
CA ARG A 170 4.81 -11.63 -14.96
C ARG A 170 5.49 -10.38 -14.42
N HIS A 171 5.10 -9.95 -13.21
CA HIS A 171 5.58 -8.75 -12.54
C HIS A 171 5.82 -9.09 -11.07
N ASN A 172 6.86 -9.84 -10.78
CA ASN A 172 7.16 -10.46 -9.47
C ASN A 172 7.14 -9.50 -8.26
N ALA A 173 7.07 -8.20 -8.51
CA ALA A 173 6.94 -7.19 -7.48
C ALA A 173 5.49 -6.94 -7.02
N LYS A 174 4.47 -7.35 -7.81
CA LYS A 174 3.08 -7.05 -7.49
C LYS A 174 2.48 -8.16 -6.61
N ILE A 175 2.27 -7.84 -5.33
CA ILE A 175 1.59 -8.72 -4.39
C ILE A 175 0.07 -8.62 -4.59
N PHE A 176 -0.62 -9.74 -4.73
CA PHE A 176 -2.09 -9.83 -4.78
C PHE A 176 -2.68 -9.74 -3.35
N ARG A 177 -2.79 -8.50 -2.82
CA ARG A 177 -3.28 -8.27 -1.45
C ARG A 177 -4.73 -8.70 -1.25
N GLU A 178 -5.52 -8.67 -2.32
CA GLU A 178 -6.89 -9.16 -2.34
C GLU A 178 -7.01 -10.66 -2.01
N GLN A 179 -5.94 -11.43 -2.28
CA GLN A 179 -5.86 -12.86 -1.90
C GLN A 179 -5.34 -13.06 -0.48
N LEU A 180 -4.59 -12.09 0.05
CA LEU A 180 -4.02 -12.19 1.40
C LEU A 180 -5.06 -11.96 2.50
N ARG A 181 -6.02 -11.06 2.26
CA ARG A 181 -7.03 -10.74 3.27
C ARG A 181 -7.86 -11.97 3.68
N PRO A 182 -8.55 -12.69 2.75
CA PRO A 182 -9.31 -13.88 3.13
C PRO A 182 -8.42 -15.00 3.68
N TRP A 183 -7.18 -15.11 3.20
CA TRP A 183 -6.22 -16.06 3.75
C TRP A 183 -5.87 -15.71 5.20
N ALA A 184 -5.58 -14.46 5.51
CA ALA A 184 -5.25 -14.03 6.86
C ALA A 184 -6.43 -14.22 7.83
N GLU A 185 -7.65 -13.93 7.40
CA GLU A 185 -8.87 -14.17 8.19
C GLU A 185 -9.02 -15.63 8.59
N GLN A 186 -8.68 -16.57 7.69
CA GLN A 186 -8.72 -18.02 7.95
C GLN A 186 -7.56 -18.51 8.84
N ASN A 187 -6.47 -17.77 8.93
CA ASN A 187 -5.26 -18.17 9.65
C ASN A 187 -4.97 -17.31 10.90
N LEU A 188 -5.95 -16.55 11.38
CA LEU A 188 -5.78 -15.68 12.55
C LEU A 188 -5.36 -16.41 13.82
N SER A 189 -5.68 -17.70 13.95
CA SER A 189 -5.21 -18.53 15.07
C SER A 189 -3.69 -18.73 15.11
N GLU A 190 -3.02 -18.50 14.00
CA GLU A 190 -1.55 -18.55 13.89
C GLU A 190 -0.90 -17.16 14.01
N ALA A 191 -1.71 -16.11 14.19
CA ALA A 191 -1.21 -14.75 14.32
C ALA A 191 -0.48 -14.55 15.64
N ILE A 192 0.58 -13.74 15.59
CA ILE A 192 1.35 -13.35 16.76
C ILE A 192 1.11 -11.87 16.99
N ASP A 193 0.62 -11.55 18.15
CA ASP A 193 0.33 -10.18 18.60
C ASP A 193 1.44 -9.69 19.56
N ALA A 194 1.71 -8.34 19.54
CA ALA A 194 2.63 -7.67 20.45
C ALA A 194 1.99 -7.43 21.81
#